data_155e6c50d70804fcfb076657fa2c567c
#
_entry.id   155e6c50d70804fcfb076657fa2c567c
#
_cell.length_a   1.000
_cell.length_b   1.000
_cell.length_c   1.000
_cell.angle_alpha   90.00
_cell.angle_beta   90.00
_cell.angle_gamma   90.00
#
_symmetry.space_group_name_H-M   'P 1'
#
loop_
_entity.id
_entity.type
_entity.pdbx_description
1 polymer ?
#
loop_
_entity_poly.entity_id
_entity_poly.type
_entity_poly.pdbx_seq_one_letter_code
_entity_poly.pdbx_strand_id
1 'polypeptide(L)'
;AGTDSWQSFKRGEGYLRMKEQRFPDGFLWGAATASFQIEGATGADGRGESIWDRFCATPGAIVTGETGDPACDSYYRSMDDIALMKDMSHNAYRFSIAWPRVIPDGSGEVSAAGLDYYDRLVDALLAEGIRPFVTLYHWDLPQVLQDQGGWANGVTIDHFVRYSAVMAARLGDRVKDWATFNEPWCVSILSHEIGEHAPGLRNRKLALQVAHNVLVAHGKAVPVIRQHCPDGQVGIVLNFTPAYPATDSEADQDLTRQEHARFNLWFLDPIAGRGYPEDAWQGYGEDVPRVEVGDMETIAAPLDYLGVNYYTRSVVHDPAGGKGSRTLNKRSEVEVTDRDWEIYPQALYELLVGIHFSYPFKDIYLTENGASYHDILLPDGQVHDAQRID
;
A
#
# COMPACT_ATOMS: atom_id res chain seq x y z
N ALA A 1 9.31 23.82 -14.85
CA ALA A 1 10.78 23.75 -14.72
C ALA A 1 11.09 22.92 -13.47
N GLY A 2 11.01 21.60 -13.54
CA GLY A 2 11.20 20.73 -12.37
C GLY A 2 11.26 19.24 -12.67
N THR A 3 11.32 18.82 -13.93
CA THR A 3 11.29 17.41 -14.34
C THR A 3 12.67 16.74 -14.46
N ASP A 4 13.77 17.47 -14.28
CA ASP A 4 15.12 16.96 -14.55
C ASP A 4 15.90 16.44 -13.33
N SER A 5 15.33 16.46 -12.11
CA SER A 5 16.11 16.12 -10.91
C SER A 5 16.39 14.62 -10.71
N TRP A 6 15.61 13.74 -11.35
CA TRP A 6 15.78 12.29 -11.21
C TRP A 6 16.81 11.65 -12.14
N GLN A 7 17.16 12.32 -13.24
CA GLN A 7 18.08 11.77 -14.27
C GLN A 7 19.56 12.11 -14.08
N SER A 8 19.93 12.94 -13.10
CA SER A 8 21.33 13.47 -13.02
C SER A 8 22.25 12.72 -12.06
N PHE A 9 21.82 11.63 -11.41
CA PHE A 9 22.76 10.80 -10.65
C PHE A 9 23.52 9.86 -11.58
N LYS A 10 24.58 10.41 -12.21
CA LYS A 10 25.54 9.61 -12.99
C LYS A 10 26.23 8.59 -12.10
N ARG A 11 26.32 7.35 -12.63
CA ARG A 11 27.12 6.24 -12.09
C ARG A 11 28.52 6.73 -11.70
N GLY A 12 28.75 6.92 -10.42
CA GLY A 12 30.08 7.09 -9.85
C GLY A 12 30.63 5.71 -9.52
N GLU A 13 31.65 5.28 -10.22
CA GLU A 13 32.48 4.13 -9.83
C GLU A 13 33.09 4.39 -8.45
N GLY A 14 32.75 3.61 -7.48
CA GLY A 14 33.37 3.62 -6.16
C GLY A 14 32.46 3.00 -5.11
N TYR A 15 32.52 1.68 -4.96
CA TYR A 15 32.15 1.07 -3.67
C TYR A 15 33.11 1.62 -2.60
N LEU A 16 32.78 2.77 -2.07
CA LEU A 16 33.36 3.21 -0.80
C LEU A 16 33.05 2.10 0.20
N ARG A 17 34.07 1.53 0.81
CA ARG A 17 33.92 0.74 2.05
C ARG A 17 33.09 1.60 2.98
N MET A 18 31.78 1.29 3.06
CA MET A 18 30.87 2.00 3.96
C MET A 18 31.42 1.77 5.37
N LYS A 19 31.73 2.85 6.07
CA LYS A 19 31.87 2.81 7.53
C LYS A 19 30.58 2.19 8.04
N GLU A 20 30.71 1.33 9.06
CA GLU A 20 29.54 0.80 9.76
C GLU A 20 28.54 1.92 10.01
N GLN A 21 27.38 1.81 9.37
CA GLN A 21 26.29 2.77 9.51
C GLN A 21 25.39 2.27 10.62
N ARG A 22 25.05 3.14 11.56
CA ARG A 22 24.07 2.82 12.61
C ARG A 22 22.80 3.60 12.36
N PHE A 23 21.69 2.95 12.50
CA PHE A 23 20.40 3.63 12.52
C PHE A 23 20.32 4.54 13.77
N PRO A 24 19.60 5.67 13.67
CA PRO A 24 19.44 6.58 14.80
C PRO A 24 18.81 5.89 16.00
N ASP A 25 19.11 6.40 17.20
CA ASP A 25 18.43 5.95 18.41
C ASP A 25 16.93 6.21 18.27
N GLY A 26 16.10 5.22 18.66
CA GLY A 26 14.65 5.30 18.51
C GLY A 26 14.12 4.94 17.12
N PHE A 27 14.97 4.40 16.24
CA PHE A 27 14.51 3.88 14.95
C PHE A 27 13.45 2.79 15.14
N LEU A 28 12.36 2.85 14.32
CA LEU A 28 11.27 1.89 14.42
C LEU A 28 11.57 0.65 13.59
N TRP A 29 11.66 -0.48 14.26
CA TRP A 29 11.78 -1.79 13.67
C TRP A 29 10.46 -2.55 13.84
N GLY A 30 9.87 -3.06 12.78
CA GLY A 30 8.58 -3.69 12.89
C GLY A 30 8.23 -4.60 11.73
N ALA A 31 7.03 -5.15 11.80
CA ALA A 31 6.39 -5.92 10.75
C ALA A 31 5.11 -5.21 10.27
N ALA A 32 4.66 -5.58 9.08
CA ALA A 32 3.40 -5.10 8.52
C ALA A 32 2.53 -6.28 8.07
N THR A 33 1.23 -6.16 8.32
CA THR A 33 0.21 -7.13 7.89
C THR A 33 -1.03 -6.44 7.37
N ALA A 34 -1.90 -7.20 6.68
CA ALA A 34 -3.21 -6.75 6.25
C ALA A 34 -4.31 -7.69 6.77
N SER A 35 -5.42 -7.11 7.19
CA SER A 35 -6.53 -7.82 7.83
C SER A 35 -7.02 -9.03 7.04
N PHE A 36 -7.35 -8.87 5.77
CA PHE A 36 -7.83 -9.97 4.94
C PHE A 36 -6.79 -11.08 4.76
N GLN A 37 -5.50 -10.73 4.74
CA GLN A 37 -4.42 -11.69 4.50
C GLN A 37 -4.12 -12.58 5.71
N ILE A 38 -4.40 -12.11 6.93
CA ILE A 38 -4.00 -12.84 8.15
C ILE A 38 -5.12 -13.19 9.11
N GLU A 39 -6.19 -12.39 9.20
CA GLU A 39 -7.17 -12.55 10.29
C GLU A 39 -7.92 -13.87 10.22
N GLY A 40 -8.35 -14.30 9.05
CA GLY A 40 -9.34 -15.39 8.94
C GLY A 40 -10.67 -14.98 9.56
N ALA A 41 -11.38 -15.95 10.18
CA ALA A 41 -12.62 -15.69 10.91
C ALA A 41 -13.65 -14.87 10.10
N THR A 42 -13.78 -15.16 8.81
CA THR A 42 -14.58 -14.37 7.86
C THR A 42 -16.07 -14.37 8.15
N GLY A 43 -16.56 -15.38 8.87
CA GLY A 43 -17.95 -15.48 9.33
C GLY A 43 -18.16 -15.19 10.83
N ALA A 44 -17.10 -14.78 11.56
CA ALA A 44 -17.20 -14.61 13.01
C ALA A 44 -17.74 -13.22 13.40
N ASP A 45 -18.47 -13.18 14.53
CA ASP A 45 -18.88 -11.96 15.22
C ASP A 45 -19.61 -10.93 14.34
N GLY A 46 -20.35 -11.44 13.33
CA GLY A 46 -21.14 -10.60 12.43
C GLY A 46 -20.34 -9.79 11.41
N ARG A 47 -19.07 -10.17 11.13
CA ARG A 47 -18.30 -9.57 10.03
C ARG A 47 -19.07 -9.69 8.72
N GLY A 48 -19.16 -8.59 7.98
CA GLY A 48 -19.73 -8.55 6.64
C GLY A 48 -18.81 -9.15 5.58
N GLU A 49 -19.38 -9.51 4.44
CA GLU A 49 -18.62 -9.95 3.27
C GLU A 49 -17.78 -8.77 2.70
N SER A 50 -16.52 -9.02 2.38
CA SER A 50 -15.68 -8.09 1.62
C SER A 50 -15.62 -8.45 0.14
N ILE A 51 -15.11 -7.52 -0.68
CA ILE A 51 -14.85 -7.79 -2.11
C ILE A 51 -13.89 -8.96 -2.31
N TRP A 52 -12.96 -9.17 -1.38
CA TRP A 52 -12.00 -10.28 -1.44
C TRP A 52 -12.65 -11.62 -1.10
N ASP A 53 -13.59 -11.67 -0.16
CA ASP A 53 -14.37 -12.89 0.11
C ASP A 53 -15.11 -13.35 -1.17
N ARG A 54 -15.78 -12.40 -1.84
CA ARG A 54 -16.49 -12.65 -3.11
C ARG A 54 -15.54 -13.06 -4.24
N PHE A 55 -14.42 -12.36 -4.36
CA PHE A 55 -13.42 -12.62 -5.39
C PHE A 55 -12.80 -14.00 -5.23
N CYS A 56 -12.38 -14.38 -4.03
CA CYS A 56 -11.84 -15.71 -3.75
C CYS A 56 -12.85 -16.85 -3.97
N ALA A 57 -14.14 -16.59 -3.75
CA ALA A 57 -15.21 -17.54 -4.03
C ALA A 57 -15.51 -17.69 -5.54
N THR A 58 -15.00 -16.80 -6.38
CA THR A 58 -15.22 -16.84 -7.83
C THR A 58 -14.30 -17.89 -8.47
N PRO A 59 -14.85 -18.90 -9.19
CA PRO A 59 -14.05 -19.94 -9.80
C PRO A 59 -12.96 -19.40 -10.72
N GLY A 60 -11.70 -19.80 -10.51
CA GLY A 60 -10.54 -19.41 -11.31
C GLY A 60 -9.97 -18.03 -11.01
N ALA A 61 -10.54 -17.26 -10.06
CA ALA A 61 -9.97 -15.98 -9.64
C ALA A 61 -8.67 -16.16 -8.85
N ILE A 62 -8.61 -17.19 -8.01
CA ILE A 62 -7.41 -17.56 -7.25
C ILE A 62 -6.84 -18.86 -7.82
N VAL A 63 -5.56 -18.83 -8.20
CA VAL A 63 -4.89 -19.98 -8.87
C VAL A 63 -4.95 -21.25 -8.02
N THR A 64 -4.74 -21.12 -6.71
CA THR A 64 -4.77 -22.24 -5.76
C THR A 64 -6.16 -22.56 -5.24
N GLY A 65 -7.15 -21.68 -5.48
CA GLY A 65 -8.50 -21.79 -4.94
C GLY A 65 -8.61 -21.49 -3.45
N GLU A 66 -7.57 -20.91 -2.85
CA GLU A 66 -7.57 -20.51 -1.44
C GLU A 66 -8.53 -19.35 -1.18
N THR A 67 -9.01 -19.27 0.06
CA THR A 67 -9.91 -18.21 0.55
C THR A 67 -9.27 -17.43 1.67
N GLY A 68 -9.95 -16.38 2.16
CA GLY A 68 -9.48 -15.61 3.32
C GLY A 68 -9.67 -16.33 4.67
N ASP A 69 -10.09 -17.60 4.68
CA ASP A 69 -10.34 -18.38 5.90
C ASP A 69 -9.75 -19.79 5.75
N PRO A 70 -8.89 -20.26 6.67
CA PRO A 70 -8.50 -19.61 7.94
C PRO A 70 -7.42 -18.53 7.80
N ALA A 71 -6.80 -18.30 6.64
CA ALA A 71 -5.62 -17.43 6.46
C ALA A 71 -4.50 -17.82 7.46
N CYS A 72 -4.01 -16.84 8.25
CA CYS A 72 -3.07 -17.12 9.36
C CYS A 72 -3.78 -17.30 10.71
N ASP A 73 -5.12 -17.26 10.73
CA ASP A 73 -5.95 -17.39 11.94
C ASP A 73 -5.64 -16.33 13.02
N SER A 74 -5.10 -15.17 12.60
CA SER A 74 -4.63 -14.14 13.52
C SER A 74 -5.76 -13.53 14.36
N TYR A 75 -7.02 -13.59 13.90
CA TYR A 75 -8.17 -13.16 14.70
C TYR A 75 -8.23 -13.87 16.07
N TYR A 76 -7.91 -15.15 16.12
CA TYR A 76 -7.88 -15.95 17.35
C TYR A 76 -6.46 -16.05 17.95
N ARG A 77 -5.42 -15.80 17.17
CA ARG A 77 -4.01 -16.02 17.55
C ARG A 77 -3.19 -14.74 17.67
N SER A 78 -3.83 -13.58 17.72
CA SER A 78 -3.12 -12.29 17.79
C SER A 78 -2.15 -12.17 18.96
N MET A 79 -2.43 -12.83 20.08
CA MET A 79 -1.51 -12.86 21.24
C MET A 79 -0.23 -13.67 20.96
N ASP A 80 -0.33 -14.75 20.18
CA ASP A 80 0.83 -15.52 19.73
C ASP A 80 1.70 -14.69 18.80
N ASP A 81 1.06 -13.94 17.87
CA ASP A 81 1.74 -13.05 16.93
C ASP A 81 2.48 -11.92 17.65
N ILE A 82 1.86 -11.32 18.69
CA ILE A 82 2.50 -10.29 19.52
C ILE A 82 3.71 -10.85 20.28
N ALA A 83 3.60 -12.06 20.80
CA ALA A 83 4.72 -12.72 21.48
C ALA A 83 5.91 -12.95 20.53
N LEU A 84 5.65 -13.38 19.29
CA LEU A 84 6.67 -13.52 18.25
C LEU A 84 7.34 -12.18 17.90
N MET A 85 6.56 -11.11 17.74
CA MET A 85 7.11 -9.77 17.47
C MET A 85 8.01 -9.29 18.60
N LYS A 86 7.64 -9.57 19.85
CA LYS A 86 8.47 -9.25 21.01
C LYS A 86 9.79 -10.04 21.02
N ASP A 87 9.73 -11.34 20.74
CA ASP A 87 10.92 -12.20 20.64
C ASP A 87 11.89 -11.71 19.56
N MET A 88 11.35 -11.20 18.45
CA MET A 88 12.11 -10.54 17.37
C MET A 88 12.57 -9.12 17.71
N SER A 89 12.26 -8.61 18.89
CA SER A 89 12.59 -7.25 19.34
C SER A 89 11.98 -6.14 18.49
N HIS A 90 10.82 -6.39 17.89
CA HIS A 90 10.07 -5.35 17.20
C HIS A 90 9.53 -4.32 18.20
N ASN A 91 9.60 -3.04 17.82
CA ASN A 91 9.08 -1.93 18.61
C ASN A 91 7.92 -1.21 17.92
N ALA A 92 7.52 -1.66 16.72
CA ALA A 92 6.38 -1.17 15.98
C ALA A 92 5.67 -2.32 15.24
N TYR A 93 4.36 -2.20 15.06
CA TYR A 93 3.57 -3.11 14.24
C TYR A 93 2.54 -2.35 13.45
N ARG A 94 2.61 -2.47 12.12
CA ARG A 94 1.62 -1.94 11.20
C ARG A 94 0.61 -3.02 10.85
N PHE A 95 -0.67 -2.73 11.07
CA PHE A 95 -1.77 -3.62 10.71
C PHE A 95 -2.93 -2.84 10.10
N SER A 96 -3.77 -3.48 9.32
CA SER A 96 -4.98 -2.85 8.82
C SER A 96 -6.21 -3.29 9.61
N ILE A 97 -7.23 -2.47 9.55
CA ILE A 97 -8.53 -2.74 10.13
C ILE A 97 -9.48 -3.22 9.04
N ALA A 98 -10.12 -4.37 9.25
CA ALA A 98 -11.15 -4.87 8.35
C ALA A 98 -12.41 -4.00 8.46
N TRP A 99 -12.65 -3.13 7.48
CA TRP A 99 -13.86 -2.30 7.44
C TRP A 99 -15.13 -3.14 7.59
N PRO A 100 -15.31 -4.30 6.89
CA PRO A 100 -16.51 -5.13 7.06
C PRO A 100 -16.63 -5.79 8.44
N ARG A 101 -15.59 -5.81 9.26
CA ARG A 101 -15.68 -6.24 10.66
C ARG A 101 -16.23 -5.16 11.56
N VAL A 102 -15.90 -3.88 11.25
CA VAL A 102 -16.30 -2.72 12.04
C VAL A 102 -17.68 -2.20 11.63
N ILE A 103 -17.96 -2.12 10.33
CA ILE A 103 -19.27 -1.73 9.77
C ILE A 103 -19.62 -2.77 8.69
N PRO A 104 -20.35 -3.84 9.04
CA PRO A 104 -20.52 -5.01 8.18
C PRO A 104 -21.09 -4.75 6.79
N ASP A 105 -21.98 -3.78 6.65
CA ASP A 105 -22.55 -3.33 5.38
C ASP A 105 -21.85 -2.07 4.81
N GLY A 106 -20.78 -1.62 5.47
CA GLY A 106 -19.99 -0.45 5.09
C GLY A 106 -20.58 0.91 5.45
N SER A 107 -21.88 1.00 5.73
CA SER A 107 -22.60 2.28 5.93
C SER A 107 -23.55 2.30 7.12
N GLY A 108 -23.96 1.14 7.63
CA GLY A 108 -24.95 0.99 8.67
C GLY A 108 -24.42 1.05 10.10
N GLU A 109 -24.83 0.11 10.92
CA GLU A 109 -24.48 0.07 12.33
C GLU A 109 -23.03 -0.36 12.56
N VAL A 110 -22.43 0.19 13.60
CA VAL A 110 -21.07 -0.17 14.04
C VAL A 110 -21.14 -1.43 14.90
N SER A 111 -20.33 -2.43 14.54
CA SER A 111 -20.20 -3.66 15.29
C SER A 111 -19.39 -3.46 16.58
N ALA A 112 -20.02 -3.67 17.73
CA ALA A 112 -19.32 -3.63 19.01
C ALA A 112 -18.21 -4.70 19.08
N ALA A 113 -18.51 -5.93 18.60
CA ALA A 113 -17.53 -7.03 18.58
C ALA A 113 -16.32 -6.71 17.70
N GLY A 114 -16.54 -6.08 16.54
CA GLY A 114 -15.47 -5.62 15.66
C GLY A 114 -14.58 -4.57 16.32
N LEU A 115 -15.17 -3.58 16.99
CA LEU A 115 -14.42 -2.57 17.74
C LEU A 115 -13.63 -3.20 18.90
N ASP A 116 -14.24 -4.08 19.67
CA ASP A 116 -13.63 -4.73 20.83
C ASP A 116 -12.44 -5.61 20.44
N TYR A 117 -12.44 -6.20 19.24
CA TYR A 117 -11.28 -6.94 18.73
C TYR A 117 -10.06 -6.02 18.56
N TYR A 118 -10.22 -4.89 17.86
CA TYR A 118 -9.11 -3.96 17.65
C TYR A 118 -8.69 -3.23 18.92
N ASP A 119 -9.60 -2.97 19.86
CA ASP A 119 -9.25 -2.47 21.19
C ASP A 119 -8.29 -3.42 21.92
N ARG A 120 -8.65 -4.71 21.98
CA ARG A 120 -7.81 -5.72 22.64
C ARG A 120 -6.45 -5.86 21.95
N LEU A 121 -6.42 -5.81 20.60
CA LEU A 121 -5.18 -5.87 19.84
C LEU A 121 -4.26 -4.68 20.16
N VAL A 122 -4.80 -3.47 20.15
CA VAL A 122 -4.04 -2.24 20.47
C VAL A 122 -3.54 -2.25 21.90
N ASP A 123 -4.39 -2.62 22.87
CA ASP A 123 -4.01 -2.69 24.28
C ASP A 123 -2.89 -3.71 24.52
N ALA A 124 -2.95 -4.87 23.87
CA ALA A 124 -1.93 -5.91 23.99
C ALA A 124 -0.59 -5.48 23.37
N LEU A 125 -0.59 -4.81 22.21
CA LEU A 125 0.61 -4.25 21.59
C LEU A 125 1.29 -3.24 22.53
N LEU A 126 0.52 -2.30 23.07
CA LEU A 126 1.03 -1.27 23.97
C LEU A 126 1.56 -1.86 25.29
N ALA A 127 0.92 -2.90 25.81
CA ALA A 127 1.38 -3.60 27.01
C ALA A 127 2.77 -4.23 26.81
N GLU A 128 3.09 -4.65 25.58
CA GLU A 128 4.40 -5.21 25.22
C GLU A 128 5.40 -4.16 24.70
N GLY A 129 5.02 -2.87 24.71
CA GLY A 129 5.86 -1.76 24.26
C GLY A 129 5.99 -1.67 22.73
N ILE A 130 5.09 -2.30 22.01
CA ILE A 130 5.04 -2.28 20.53
C ILE A 130 4.09 -1.16 20.11
N ARG A 131 4.61 -0.19 19.34
CA ARG A 131 3.87 0.96 18.84
C ARG A 131 2.90 0.53 17.73
N PRO A 132 1.56 0.71 17.89
CA PRO A 132 0.59 0.35 16.86
C PRO A 132 0.57 1.40 15.74
N PHE A 133 0.63 0.93 14.50
CA PHE A 133 0.51 1.70 13.28
C PHE A 133 -0.73 1.22 12.53
N VAL A 134 -1.78 2.03 12.44
CA VAL A 134 -3.07 1.61 11.88
C VAL A 134 -3.21 2.03 10.43
N THR A 135 -3.51 1.07 9.55
CA THR A 135 -3.96 1.31 8.18
C THR A 135 -5.48 1.14 8.13
N LEU A 136 -6.21 2.19 7.74
CA LEU A 136 -7.68 2.17 7.71
C LEU A 136 -8.23 1.32 6.57
N TYR A 137 -7.59 1.35 5.41
CA TYR A 137 -8.03 0.59 4.24
C TYR A 137 -6.89 -0.17 3.59
N HIS A 138 -6.99 -1.51 3.59
CA HIS A 138 -6.06 -2.40 2.90
C HIS A 138 -6.84 -3.42 2.06
N TRP A 139 -7.64 -2.86 1.12
CA TRP A 139 -8.30 -3.50 -0.01
C TRP A 139 -9.61 -4.24 0.27
N ASP A 140 -10.03 -4.37 1.51
CA ASP A 140 -11.19 -5.15 1.95
C ASP A 140 -12.48 -4.30 2.05
N LEU A 141 -12.89 -3.69 0.94
CA LEU A 141 -14.15 -2.95 0.84
C LEU A 141 -15.33 -3.89 1.17
N PRO A 142 -16.30 -3.46 2.01
CA PRO A 142 -17.54 -4.20 2.17
C PRO A 142 -18.25 -4.46 0.84
N GLN A 143 -18.62 -5.71 0.58
CA GLN A 143 -19.20 -6.11 -0.70
C GLN A 143 -20.48 -5.36 -1.03
N VAL A 144 -21.27 -5.01 -0.02
CA VAL A 144 -22.50 -4.22 -0.19
C VAL A 144 -22.20 -2.84 -0.84
N LEU A 145 -21.09 -2.21 -0.51
CA LEU A 145 -20.67 -0.96 -1.14
C LEU A 145 -20.22 -1.21 -2.59
N GLN A 146 -19.55 -2.32 -2.85
CA GLN A 146 -19.15 -2.70 -4.21
C GLN A 146 -20.37 -2.96 -5.10
N ASP A 147 -21.41 -3.60 -4.58
CA ASP A 147 -22.67 -3.85 -5.30
C ASP A 147 -23.41 -2.54 -5.66
N GLN A 148 -23.06 -1.44 -4.99
CA GLN A 148 -23.54 -0.07 -5.26
C GLN A 148 -22.58 0.75 -6.14
N GLY A 149 -21.52 0.13 -6.69
CA GLY A 149 -20.55 0.77 -7.57
C GLY A 149 -19.17 0.99 -6.93
N GLY A 150 -18.97 0.60 -5.66
CA GLY A 150 -17.68 0.61 -4.97
C GLY A 150 -17.01 1.98 -4.98
N TRP A 151 -15.70 1.99 -5.13
CA TRP A 151 -14.91 3.23 -5.19
C TRP A 151 -15.20 4.12 -6.41
N ALA A 152 -15.85 3.61 -7.45
CA ALA A 152 -16.30 4.42 -8.56
C ALA A 152 -17.52 5.31 -8.20
N ASN A 153 -18.26 4.94 -7.15
CA ASN A 153 -19.37 5.72 -6.63
C ASN A 153 -18.86 6.71 -5.56
N GLY A 154 -19.05 8.00 -5.79
CA GLY A 154 -18.63 9.05 -4.85
C GLY A 154 -19.22 8.93 -3.44
N VAL A 155 -20.35 8.26 -3.26
CA VAL A 155 -20.95 8.00 -1.95
C VAL A 155 -20.04 7.13 -1.06
N THR A 156 -19.25 6.24 -1.65
CA THR A 156 -18.26 5.42 -0.91
C THR A 156 -17.23 6.28 -0.19
N ILE A 157 -16.90 7.45 -0.74
CA ILE A 157 -16.00 8.42 -0.10
C ILE A 157 -16.54 8.84 1.27
N ASP A 158 -17.82 9.20 1.34
CA ASP A 158 -18.44 9.67 2.59
C ASP A 158 -18.58 8.53 3.60
N HIS A 159 -18.83 7.30 3.15
CA HIS A 159 -18.84 6.13 4.01
C HIS A 159 -17.45 5.83 4.58
N PHE A 160 -16.39 5.99 3.79
CA PHE A 160 -15.02 5.85 4.28
C PHE A 160 -14.65 6.92 5.31
N VAL A 161 -15.03 8.15 5.08
CA VAL A 161 -14.82 9.26 6.03
C VAL A 161 -15.52 8.96 7.37
N ARG A 162 -16.77 8.49 7.32
CA ARG A 162 -17.49 8.07 8.53
C ARG A 162 -16.79 6.89 9.24
N TYR A 163 -16.36 5.87 8.51
CA TYR A 163 -15.60 4.76 9.06
C TYR A 163 -14.30 5.22 9.71
N SER A 164 -13.56 6.12 9.06
CA SER A 164 -12.35 6.72 9.61
C SER A 164 -12.63 7.47 10.92
N ALA A 165 -13.74 8.23 10.99
CA ALA A 165 -14.18 8.90 12.21
C ALA A 165 -14.45 7.92 13.36
N VAL A 166 -15.16 6.81 13.07
CA VAL A 166 -15.46 5.76 14.06
C VAL A 166 -14.17 5.18 14.64
N MET A 167 -13.21 4.84 13.78
CA MET A 167 -11.95 4.24 14.24
C MET A 167 -11.08 5.24 14.98
N ALA A 168 -10.93 6.46 14.48
CA ALA A 168 -10.15 7.50 15.15
C ALA A 168 -10.76 7.90 16.50
N ALA A 169 -12.09 7.96 16.61
CA ALA A 169 -12.77 8.21 17.89
C ALA A 169 -12.57 7.07 18.89
N ARG A 170 -12.48 5.80 18.42
CA ARG A 170 -12.33 4.63 19.29
C ARG A 170 -10.90 4.42 19.77
N LEU A 171 -9.91 4.60 18.89
CA LEU A 171 -8.53 4.23 19.15
C LEU A 171 -7.57 5.42 19.27
N GLY A 172 -7.99 6.65 18.93
CA GLY A 172 -7.11 7.82 18.83
C GLY A 172 -6.52 8.31 20.16
N ASP A 173 -7.06 7.86 21.28
CA ASP A 173 -6.45 8.04 22.61
C ASP A 173 -5.12 7.29 22.74
N ARG A 174 -4.96 6.14 22.07
CA ARG A 174 -3.84 5.19 22.19
C ARG A 174 -3.01 5.08 20.91
N VAL A 175 -3.65 5.00 19.74
CA VAL A 175 -2.99 4.94 18.43
C VAL A 175 -2.59 6.34 17.99
N LYS A 176 -1.30 6.53 17.63
CA LYS A 176 -0.77 7.82 17.19
C LYS A 176 -0.33 7.83 15.72
N ASP A 177 -0.32 6.68 15.05
CA ASP A 177 0.11 6.56 13.66
C ASP A 177 -1.01 5.98 12.78
N TRP A 178 -1.46 6.78 11.83
CA TRP A 178 -2.61 6.49 10.98
C TRP A 178 -2.23 6.56 9.50
N ALA A 179 -2.45 5.49 8.76
CA ALA A 179 -2.46 5.49 7.30
C ALA A 179 -3.89 5.37 6.80
N THR A 180 -4.30 6.24 5.89
CA THR A 180 -5.65 6.21 5.33
C THR A 180 -5.82 5.02 4.39
N PHE A 181 -4.94 4.88 3.42
CA PHE A 181 -4.96 3.83 2.41
C PHE A 181 -3.61 3.13 2.30
N ASN A 182 -3.66 1.85 1.99
CA ASN A 182 -2.54 1.11 1.43
C ASN A 182 -2.69 1.02 -0.09
N GLU A 183 -1.67 1.49 -0.80
CA GLU A 183 -1.47 1.29 -2.24
C GLU A 183 -2.69 1.64 -3.11
N PRO A 184 -3.04 2.92 -3.26
CA PRO A 184 -4.11 3.35 -4.15
C PRO A 184 -3.99 2.81 -5.58
N TRP A 185 -2.77 2.53 -6.06
CA TRP A 185 -2.53 1.89 -7.35
C TRP A 185 -3.15 0.48 -7.40
N CYS A 186 -2.94 -0.31 -6.37
CA CYS A 186 -3.55 -1.66 -6.27
C CYS A 186 -5.07 -1.58 -6.16
N VAL A 187 -5.59 -0.61 -5.39
CA VAL A 187 -7.04 -0.39 -5.24
C VAL A 187 -7.69 0.00 -6.56
N SER A 188 -6.98 0.67 -7.44
CA SER A 188 -7.54 1.21 -8.69
C SER A 188 -7.08 0.45 -9.92
N ILE A 189 -5.79 0.52 -10.26
CA ILE A 189 -5.28 -0.02 -11.52
C ILE A 189 -5.27 -1.55 -11.51
N LEU A 190 -4.69 -2.16 -10.46
CA LEU A 190 -4.59 -3.61 -10.38
C LEU A 190 -5.96 -4.29 -10.27
N SER A 191 -6.90 -3.66 -9.58
CA SER A 191 -8.25 -4.20 -9.35
C SER A 191 -9.25 -3.88 -10.45
N HIS A 192 -9.16 -2.70 -11.11
CA HIS A 192 -10.20 -2.21 -12.03
C HIS A 192 -9.75 -2.04 -13.47
N GLU A 193 -8.43 -1.98 -13.78
CA GLU A 193 -7.92 -1.99 -15.14
C GLU A 193 -7.35 -3.36 -15.52
N ILE A 194 -6.47 -3.91 -14.67
CA ILE A 194 -5.79 -5.19 -14.90
C ILE A 194 -6.70 -6.36 -14.49
N GLY A 195 -7.41 -6.24 -13.39
CA GLY A 195 -8.38 -7.21 -12.90
C GLY A 195 -7.78 -8.43 -12.22
N GLU A 196 -6.56 -8.29 -11.69
CA GLU A 196 -5.88 -9.35 -10.91
C GLU A 196 -6.25 -9.34 -9.43
N HIS A 197 -6.69 -8.19 -8.92
CA HIS A 197 -7.21 -8.04 -7.56
C HIS A 197 -8.72 -7.85 -7.56
N ALA A 198 -9.34 -8.11 -6.39
CA ALA A 198 -10.77 -7.84 -6.17
C ALA A 198 -11.08 -6.34 -6.44
N PRO A 199 -12.18 -6.02 -7.09
CA PRO A 199 -13.28 -6.87 -7.55
C PRO A 199 -13.08 -7.54 -8.92
N GLY A 200 -11.90 -7.47 -9.54
CA GLY A 200 -11.56 -8.17 -10.77
C GLY A 200 -12.10 -7.52 -12.05
N LEU A 201 -12.29 -6.21 -12.05
CA LEU A 201 -12.79 -5.47 -13.21
C LEU A 201 -11.67 -5.15 -14.20
N ARG A 202 -12.05 -4.90 -15.48
CA ARG A 202 -11.11 -4.60 -16.57
C ARG A 202 -11.61 -3.41 -17.37
N ASN A 203 -11.49 -2.21 -16.79
CA ASN A 203 -11.95 -0.96 -17.40
C ASN A 203 -11.04 0.19 -16.94
N ARG A 204 -10.16 0.67 -17.82
CA ARG A 204 -9.20 1.74 -17.52
C ARG A 204 -9.87 3.04 -17.06
N LYS A 205 -10.91 3.48 -17.78
CA LYS A 205 -11.62 4.71 -17.42
C LYS A 205 -12.20 4.64 -16.01
N LEU A 206 -12.78 3.49 -15.65
CA LEU A 206 -13.28 3.23 -14.31
C LEU A 206 -12.15 3.22 -13.30
N ALA A 207 -11.03 2.57 -13.60
CA ALA A 207 -9.86 2.49 -12.73
C ALA A 207 -9.28 3.88 -12.40
N LEU A 208 -9.18 4.75 -13.39
CA LEU A 208 -8.69 6.11 -13.18
C LEU A 208 -9.66 6.96 -12.35
N GLN A 209 -10.98 6.77 -12.51
CA GLN A 209 -11.97 7.40 -11.63
C GLN A 209 -11.88 6.86 -10.20
N VAL A 210 -11.68 5.55 -10.03
CA VAL A 210 -11.43 4.92 -8.71
C VAL A 210 -10.17 5.49 -8.07
N ALA A 211 -9.07 5.62 -8.82
CA ALA A 211 -7.83 6.23 -8.33
C ALA A 211 -8.08 7.64 -7.77
N HIS A 212 -8.81 8.46 -8.53
CA HIS A 212 -9.15 9.81 -8.11
C HIS A 212 -10.03 9.82 -6.84
N ASN A 213 -11.10 9.03 -6.83
CA ASN A 213 -12.03 8.98 -5.69
C ASN A 213 -11.35 8.49 -4.40
N VAL A 214 -10.42 7.54 -4.51
CA VAL A 214 -9.62 7.05 -3.38
C VAL A 214 -8.72 8.15 -2.83
N LEU A 215 -8.09 8.96 -3.69
CA LEU A 215 -7.28 10.10 -3.26
C LEU A 215 -8.15 11.20 -2.62
N VAL A 216 -9.36 11.48 -3.15
CA VAL A 216 -10.32 12.40 -2.52
C VAL A 216 -10.77 11.88 -1.16
N ALA A 217 -11.05 10.57 -1.04
CA ALA A 217 -11.40 9.94 0.23
C ALA A 217 -10.28 10.05 1.26
N HIS A 218 -9.02 9.84 0.82
CA HIS A 218 -7.83 10.09 1.63
C HIS A 218 -7.83 11.52 2.19
N GLY A 219 -7.91 12.51 1.32
CA GLY A 219 -7.83 13.92 1.73
C GLY A 219 -8.96 14.34 2.68
N LYS A 220 -10.19 13.83 2.46
CA LYS A 220 -11.32 14.08 3.37
C LYS A 220 -11.17 13.37 4.72
N ALA A 221 -10.51 12.22 4.79
CA ALA A 221 -10.30 11.48 6.03
C ALA A 221 -9.25 12.14 6.95
N VAL A 222 -8.23 12.80 6.40
CA VAL A 222 -7.13 13.42 7.17
C VAL A 222 -7.66 14.38 8.26
N PRO A 223 -8.48 15.40 7.98
CA PRO A 223 -8.96 16.31 9.01
C PRO A 223 -9.86 15.62 10.04
N VAL A 224 -10.59 14.57 9.64
CA VAL A 224 -11.47 13.82 10.55
C VAL A 224 -10.65 13.00 11.55
N ILE A 225 -9.58 12.34 11.09
CA ILE A 225 -8.65 11.64 11.98
C ILE A 225 -8.02 12.62 12.96
N ARG A 226 -7.53 13.78 12.51
CA ARG A 226 -6.93 14.81 13.34
C ARG A 226 -7.90 15.39 14.39
N GLN A 227 -9.20 15.47 14.06
CA GLN A 227 -10.22 15.90 15.01
C GLN A 227 -10.30 14.97 16.23
N HIS A 228 -10.16 13.66 16.03
CA HIS A 228 -10.26 12.65 17.08
C HIS A 228 -8.91 12.25 17.68
N CYS A 229 -7.82 12.52 16.99
CA CYS A 229 -6.45 12.26 17.42
C CYS A 229 -5.56 13.49 17.11
N PRO A 230 -5.68 14.60 17.87
CA PRO A 230 -4.98 15.86 17.54
C PRO A 230 -3.45 15.77 17.60
N ASP A 231 -2.92 14.84 18.37
CA ASP A 231 -1.49 14.57 18.55
C ASP A 231 -1.01 13.36 17.68
N GLY A 232 -1.89 12.84 16.82
CA GLY A 232 -1.59 11.75 15.92
C GLY A 232 -0.90 12.21 14.64
N GLN A 233 -0.14 11.29 14.06
CA GLN A 233 0.46 11.44 12.74
C GLN A 233 -0.40 10.76 11.70
N VAL A 234 -0.70 11.46 10.61
CA VAL A 234 -1.54 10.95 9.52
C VAL A 234 -0.76 10.95 8.22
N GLY A 235 -0.77 9.82 7.53
CA GLY A 235 -0.15 9.64 6.23
C GLY A 235 -0.98 8.77 5.28
N ILE A 236 -0.38 8.45 4.17
CA ILE A 236 -0.85 7.47 3.19
C ILE A 236 0.32 6.57 2.81
N VAL A 237 0.03 5.34 2.43
CA VAL A 237 1.05 4.39 1.99
C VAL A 237 0.94 4.18 0.49
N LEU A 238 2.02 4.48 -0.22
CA LEU A 238 2.13 4.27 -1.66
C LEU A 238 3.10 3.13 -1.98
N ASN A 239 2.76 2.31 -2.96
CA ASN A 239 3.69 1.37 -3.55
C ASN A 239 4.51 2.06 -4.64
N PHE A 240 5.81 1.74 -4.67
CA PHE A 240 6.74 2.29 -5.65
C PHE A 240 7.47 1.18 -6.39
N THR A 241 7.53 1.34 -7.70
CA THR A 241 8.37 0.52 -8.57
C THR A 241 9.20 1.48 -9.44
N PRO A 242 10.40 1.87 -8.98
CA PRO A 242 11.27 2.75 -9.76
C PRO A 242 11.57 2.16 -11.14
N ALA A 243 11.37 2.95 -12.18
CA ALA A 243 11.55 2.53 -13.56
C ALA A 243 12.94 2.92 -14.09
N TYR A 244 13.59 1.99 -14.77
CA TYR A 244 14.90 2.16 -15.38
C TYR A 244 14.85 1.81 -16.87
N PRO A 245 15.51 2.56 -17.76
CA PRO A 245 15.57 2.18 -19.16
C PRO A 245 16.48 0.94 -19.35
N ALA A 246 16.06 0.03 -20.22
CA ALA A 246 16.85 -1.15 -20.55
C ALA A 246 18.14 -0.80 -21.31
N THR A 247 18.08 0.27 -22.12
CA THR A 247 19.21 0.80 -22.87
C THR A 247 19.23 2.35 -22.80
N ASP A 248 20.32 2.96 -23.28
CA ASP A 248 20.42 4.41 -23.39
C ASP A 248 19.69 5.00 -24.62
N SER A 249 18.84 4.19 -25.30
CA SER A 249 18.05 4.68 -26.42
C SER A 249 17.01 5.71 -25.96
N GLU A 250 16.73 6.70 -26.80
CA GLU A 250 15.70 7.72 -26.53
C GLU A 250 14.31 7.07 -26.31
N ALA A 251 14.01 6.02 -27.07
CA ALA A 251 12.75 5.29 -26.96
C ALA A 251 12.58 4.62 -25.58
N ASP A 252 13.62 3.93 -25.07
CA ASP A 252 13.58 3.31 -23.75
C ASP A 252 13.48 4.36 -22.63
N GLN A 253 14.19 5.49 -22.79
CA GLN A 253 14.13 6.59 -21.83
C GLN A 253 12.75 7.25 -21.80
N ASP A 254 12.13 7.46 -22.94
CA ASP A 254 10.79 8.04 -23.06
C ASP A 254 9.72 7.15 -22.44
N LEU A 255 9.76 5.85 -22.73
CA LEU A 255 8.86 4.88 -22.11
C LEU A 255 9.06 4.79 -20.59
N THR A 256 10.32 4.85 -20.14
CA THR A 256 10.64 4.84 -18.70
C THR A 256 10.01 6.04 -17.99
N ARG A 257 10.07 7.25 -18.59
CA ARG A 257 9.41 8.44 -18.01
C ARG A 257 7.89 8.26 -17.94
N GLN A 258 7.28 7.73 -19.00
CA GLN A 258 5.84 7.47 -19.02
C GLN A 258 5.42 6.44 -17.98
N GLU A 259 6.18 5.35 -17.84
CA GLU A 259 5.92 4.33 -16.83
C GLU A 259 6.04 4.89 -15.41
N HIS A 260 7.12 5.65 -15.17
CA HIS A 260 7.30 6.33 -13.89
C HIS A 260 6.16 7.31 -13.58
N ALA A 261 5.71 8.09 -14.56
CA ALA A 261 4.60 9.02 -14.42
C ALA A 261 3.28 8.29 -14.09
N ARG A 262 2.99 7.18 -14.76
CA ARG A 262 1.74 6.41 -14.57
C ARG A 262 1.70 5.62 -13.27
N PHE A 263 2.80 4.98 -12.90
CA PHE A 263 2.84 4.11 -11.74
C PHE A 263 3.09 4.89 -10.44
N ASN A 264 4.15 5.72 -10.44
CA ASN A 264 4.61 6.36 -9.21
C ASN A 264 4.02 7.78 -9.03
N LEU A 265 4.14 8.64 -10.04
CA LEU A 265 3.79 10.05 -9.89
C LEU A 265 2.29 10.31 -9.94
N TRP A 266 1.49 9.44 -10.57
CA TRP A 266 0.04 9.56 -10.63
C TRP A 266 -0.62 9.65 -9.24
N PHE A 267 0.00 9.02 -8.24
CA PHE A 267 -0.45 9.05 -6.86
C PHE A 267 0.36 10.01 -5.99
N LEU A 268 1.69 10.10 -6.21
CA LEU A 268 2.59 10.89 -5.38
C LEU A 268 2.41 12.41 -5.60
N ASP A 269 2.32 12.85 -6.85
CA ASP A 269 2.25 14.28 -7.17
C ASP A 269 0.97 14.94 -6.67
N PRO A 270 -0.24 14.36 -6.84
CA PRO A 270 -1.47 14.93 -6.30
C PRO A 270 -1.45 15.12 -4.79
N ILE A 271 -1.00 14.13 -4.02
CA ILE A 271 -0.93 14.24 -2.55
C ILE A 271 0.13 15.25 -2.08
N ALA A 272 1.11 15.54 -2.91
CA ALA A 272 2.12 16.57 -2.68
C ALA A 272 1.71 17.96 -3.19
N GLY A 273 0.48 18.12 -3.70
CA GLY A 273 -0.05 19.38 -4.20
C GLY A 273 0.46 19.81 -5.57
N ARG A 274 1.00 18.88 -6.37
CA ARG A 274 1.54 19.17 -7.71
C ARG A 274 0.54 18.95 -8.84
N GLY A 275 -0.61 18.34 -8.54
CA GLY A 275 -1.57 17.91 -9.56
C GLY A 275 -1.16 16.59 -10.22
N TYR A 276 -1.94 16.14 -11.21
CA TYR A 276 -1.59 14.94 -11.97
C TYR A 276 -0.44 15.21 -12.94
N PRO A 277 0.49 14.24 -13.14
CA PRO A 277 1.61 14.41 -14.07
C PRO A 277 1.09 14.53 -15.51
N GLU A 278 1.52 15.61 -16.20
CA GLU A 278 1.04 15.99 -17.52
C GLU A 278 1.23 14.89 -18.57
N ASP A 279 2.40 14.23 -18.58
CA ASP A 279 2.69 13.15 -19.53
C ASP A 279 1.72 11.96 -19.37
N ALA A 280 1.40 11.60 -18.14
CA ALA A 280 0.43 10.54 -17.87
C ALA A 280 -0.99 10.98 -18.20
N TRP A 281 -1.37 12.21 -17.85
CA TRP A 281 -2.68 12.78 -18.16
C TRP A 281 -2.98 12.76 -19.66
N GLN A 282 -2.04 13.29 -20.47
CA GLN A 282 -2.16 13.27 -21.93
C GLN A 282 -2.17 11.84 -22.48
N GLY A 283 -1.35 10.94 -21.91
CA GLY A 283 -1.29 9.55 -22.34
C GLY A 283 -2.57 8.75 -22.09
N TYR A 284 -3.38 9.14 -21.10
CA TYR A 284 -4.69 8.51 -20.82
C TYR A 284 -5.82 9.06 -21.69
N GLY A 285 -5.65 10.27 -22.27
CA GLY A 285 -6.60 10.85 -23.22
C GLY A 285 -8.01 11.02 -22.64
N GLU A 286 -9.03 10.38 -23.24
CA GLU A 286 -10.43 10.48 -22.80
C GLU A 286 -10.77 9.62 -21.56
N ASP A 287 -9.82 8.79 -21.10
CA ASP A 287 -10.01 7.94 -19.93
C ASP A 287 -9.73 8.66 -18.62
N VAL A 288 -9.17 9.88 -18.64
CA VAL A 288 -8.88 10.67 -17.45
C VAL A 288 -10.09 10.80 -16.53
N PRO A 289 -9.88 10.85 -15.19
CA PRO A 289 -10.97 10.96 -14.25
C PRO A 289 -11.67 12.31 -14.34
N ARG A 290 -12.94 12.34 -13.96
CA ARG A 290 -13.62 13.59 -13.67
C ARG A 290 -13.09 14.16 -12.37
N VAL A 291 -12.56 15.37 -12.42
CA VAL A 291 -12.04 16.13 -11.28
C VAL A 291 -13.00 17.27 -11.00
N GLU A 292 -13.55 17.33 -9.80
CA GLU A 292 -14.43 18.41 -9.38
C GLU A 292 -13.62 19.59 -8.80
N VAL A 293 -14.26 20.75 -8.73
CA VAL A 293 -13.63 21.94 -8.12
C VAL A 293 -13.36 21.68 -6.64
N GLY A 294 -12.09 21.84 -6.22
CA GLY A 294 -11.66 21.62 -4.84
C GLY A 294 -11.13 20.20 -4.55
N ASP A 295 -11.21 19.27 -5.50
CA ASP A 295 -10.70 17.91 -5.28
C ASP A 295 -9.18 17.90 -5.10
N MET A 296 -8.45 18.66 -5.91
CA MET A 296 -6.99 18.68 -5.84
C MET A 296 -6.48 19.29 -4.54
N GLU A 297 -7.14 20.33 -4.03
CA GLU A 297 -6.86 20.89 -2.71
C GLU A 297 -7.18 19.91 -1.58
N THR A 298 -8.26 19.14 -1.73
CA THR A 298 -8.65 18.11 -0.77
C THR A 298 -7.61 16.99 -0.76
N ILE A 299 -7.20 16.48 -1.92
CA ILE A 299 -6.19 15.41 -2.06
C ILE A 299 -4.87 15.84 -1.42
N ALA A 300 -4.48 17.10 -1.58
CA ALA A 300 -3.25 17.68 -1.03
C ALA A 300 -3.35 18.05 0.47
N ALA A 301 -4.27 17.44 1.22
CA ALA A 301 -4.36 17.65 2.67
C ALA A 301 -2.98 17.42 3.33
N PRO A 302 -2.51 18.32 4.23
CA PRO A 302 -1.18 18.21 4.82
C PRO A 302 -0.98 16.88 5.57
N LEU A 303 0.11 16.18 5.24
CA LEU A 303 0.49 14.90 5.83
C LEU A 303 1.69 15.07 6.77
N ASP A 304 1.78 14.20 7.78
CA ASP A 304 2.92 14.14 8.69
C ASP A 304 4.02 13.25 8.12
N TYR A 305 3.64 12.20 7.39
CA TYR A 305 4.59 11.27 6.78
C TYR A 305 4.06 10.70 5.46
N LEU A 306 5.00 10.17 4.68
CA LEU A 306 4.71 9.28 3.55
C LEU A 306 5.14 7.85 3.90
N GLY A 307 4.23 6.88 3.77
CA GLY A 307 4.55 5.47 3.79
C GLY A 307 5.01 5.01 2.40
N VAL A 308 6.08 4.25 2.37
CA VAL A 308 6.70 3.72 1.15
C VAL A 308 6.70 2.19 1.22
N ASN A 309 6.02 1.55 0.27
CA ASN A 309 6.16 0.12 0.00
C ASN A 309 7.09 -0.05 -1.19
N TYR A 310 8.13 -0.84 -1.01
CA TYR A 310 9.10 -1.14 -2.06
C TYR A 310 9.49 -2.62 -2.04
N TYR A 311 9.44 -3.26 -3.19
CA TYR A 311 9.84 -4.67 -3.35
C TYR A 311 10.85 -4.89 -4.47
N THR A 312 10.74 -4.12 -5.56
CA THR A 312 11.53 -4.29 -6.77
C THR A 312 11.56 -3.04 -7.61
N ARG A 313 12.33 -3.05 -8.68
CA ARG A 313 12.30 -2.06 -9.75
C ARG A 313 11.64 -2.61 -11.01
N SER A 314 11.33 -1.75 -11.98
CA SER A 314 11.01 -2.16 -13.34
C SER A 314 12.13 -1.76 -14.31
N VAL A 315 12.37 -2.61 -15.31
CA VAL A 315 13.29 -2.30 -16.42
C VAL A 315 12.47 -2.23 -17.69
N VAL A 316 12.43 -1.03 -18.28
CA VAL A 316 11.54 -0.68 -19.38
C VAL A 316 12.27 -0.75 -20.71
N HIS A 317 11.70 -1.43 -21.68
CA HIS A 317 12.24 -1.61 -23.02
C HIS A 317 11.19 -1.38 -24.10
N ASP A 318 11.55 -0.64 -25.15
CA ASP A 318 10.74 -0.56 -26.38
C ASP A 318 11.00 -1.77 -27.29
N PRO A 319 10.03 -2.66 -27.49
CA PRO A 319 10.23 -3.85 -28.33
C PRO A 319 10.19 -3.54 -29.84
N ALA A 320 11.06 -2.66 -30.34
CA ALA A 320 11.17 -2.29 -31.76
C ALA A 320 10.17 -1.21 -32.27
N GLY A 321 10.18 -0.04 -31.67
CA GLY A 321 9.66 1.18 -32.31
C GLY A 321 8.14 1.22 -32.44
N GLY A 322 7.38 0.61 -31.54
CA GLY A 322 5.96 0.77 -31.63
C GLY A 322 5.10 0.02 -30.63
N LYS A 323 4.46 0.78 -29.78
CA LYS A 323 3.24 0.46 -29.03
C LYS A 323 3.37 -0.60 -27.92
N GLY A 324 3.88 -0.20 -26.83
CA GLY A 324 3.74 -0.86 -25.54
C GLY A 324 5.06 -1.04 -24.81
N SER A 325 5.16 -0.41 -23.64
CA SER A 325 6.23 -0.69 -22.70
C SER A 325 6.20 -2.18 -22.31
N ARG A 326 7.36 -2.82 -22.26
CA ARG A 326 7.50 -4.13 -21.62
C ARG A 326 8.42 -3.98 -20.44
N THR A 327 7.93 -4.36 -19.29
CA THR A 327 8.76 -4.56 -18.12
C THR A 327 9.54 -5.86 -18.30
N LEU A 328 10.87 -5.78 -18.26
CA LEU A 328 11.74 -6.95 -18.23
C LEU A 328 12.05 -7.28 -16.78
N ASN A 329 11.30 -8.19 -16.19
CA ASN A 329 11.47 -8.56 -14.78
C ASN A 329 12.54 -9.63 -14.55
N LYS A 330 13.07 -10.26 -15.62
CA LYS A 330 14.04 -11.35 -15.51
C LYS A 330 15.27 -11.07 -16.34
N ARG A 331 16.37 -10.74 -15.67
CA ARG A 331 17.72 -10.79 -16.25
C ARG A 331 18.43 -12.02 -15.69
N SER A 332 19.13 -12.77 -16.54
CA SER A 332 19.86 -14.00 -16.14
C SER A 332 21.02 -13.73 -15.16
N GLU A 333 21.34 -12.49 -14.87
CA GLU A 333 22.48 -12.05 -14.05
C GLU A 333 22.07 -11.37 -12.73
N VAL A 334 20.77 -11.26 -12.45
CA VAL A 334 20.26 -10.59 -11.25
C VAL A 334 19.48 -11.60 -10.42
N GLU A 335 19.72 -11.57 -9.12
CA GLU A 335 18.97 -12.36 -8.16
C GLU A 335 17.51 -11.94 -8.15
N VAL A 336 16.60 -12.92 -8.14
CA VAL A 336 15.15 -12.70 -8.14
C VAL A 336 14.49 -13.51 -7.05
N THR A 337 13.38 -13.01 -6.55
CA THR A 337 12.49 -13.75 -5.65
C THR A 337 11.66 -14.79 -6.41
N ASP A 338 10.91 -15.65 -5.70
CA ASP A 338 9.99 -16.62 -6.31
C ASP A 338 8.84 -15.96 -7.11
N ARG A 339 8.67 -14.66 -7.01
CA ARG A 339 7.76 -13.87 -7.86
C ARG A 339 8.43 -13.25 -9.08
N ASP A 340 9.64 -13.67 -9.41
CA ASP A 340 10.48 -13.09 -10.47
C ASP A 340 10.75 -11.57 -10.27
N TRP A 341 10.74 -11.08 -9.02
CA TRP A 341 11.08 -9.72 -8.70
C TRP A 341 12.58 -9.59 -8.43
N GLU A 342 13.24 -8.65 -9.11
CA GLU A 342 14.66 -8.38 -8.89
C GLU A 342 14.91 -7.85 -7.47
N ILE A 343 15.94 -8.40 -6.81
CA ILE A 343 16.46 -7.87 -5.55
C ILE A 343 17.42 -6.73 -5.90
N TYR A 344 16.96 -5.49 -5.74
CA TYR A 344 17.70 -4.30 -6.19
C TYR A 344 17.69 -3.17 -5.15
N PRO A 345 18.53 -3.28 -4.08
CA PRO A 345 18.57 -2.31 -2.98
C PRO A 345 18.91 -0.88 -3.41
N GLN A 346 19.67 -0.72 -4.48
CA GLN A 346 20.04 0.58 -5.01
C GLN A 346 18.83 1.43 -5.40
N ALA A 347 17.79 0.83 -5.98
CA ALA A 347 16.58 1.57 -6.32
C ALA A 347 15.81 2.07 -5.09
N LEU A 348 15.83 1.32 -3.99
CA LEU A 348 15.25 1.79 -2.73
C LEU A 348 16.00 3.02 -2.21
N TYR A 349 17.32 2.98 -2.22
CA TYR A 349 18.14 4.13 -1.83
C TYR A 349 17.82 5.37 -2.68
N GLU A 350 17.84 5.23 -4.01
CA GLU A 350 17.56 6.33 -4.95
C GLU A 350 16.13 6.86 -4.77
N LEU A 351 15.15 5.98 -4.56
CA LEU A 351 13.76 6.34 -4.29
C LEU A 351 13.63 7.20 -3.03
N LEU A 352 14.16 6.72 -1.90
CA LEU A 352 14.05 7.44 -0.62
C LEU A 352 14.76 8.78 -0.66
N VAL A 353 15.96 8.84 -1.22
CA VAL A 353 16.72 10.08 -1.42
C VAL A 353 15.96 11.03 -2.34
N GLY A 354 15.43 10.53 -3.47
CA GLY A 354 14.65 11.33 -4.40
C GLY A 354 13.39 11.93 -3.77
N ILE A 355 12.63 11.14 -3.02
CA ILE A 355 11.44 11.61 -2.29
C ILE A 355 11.84 12.67 -1.25
N HIS A 356 12.88 12.40 -0.46
CA HIS A 356 13.33 13.31 0.61
C HIS A 356 13.71 14.71 0.07
N PHE A 357 14.41 14.79 -1.04
CA PHE A 357 14.85 16.08 -1.59
C PHE A 357 13.82 16.75 -2.51
N SER A 358 12.86 16.01 -3.04
CA SER A 358 11.95 16.54 -4.05
C SER A 358 10.54 16.80 -3.54
N TYR A 359 10.14 16.22 -2.40
CA TYR A 359 8.77 16.29 -1.91
C TYR A 359 8.68 16.85 -0.49
N PRO A 360 7.55 17.45 -0.09
CA PRO A 360 7.43 18.20 1.18
C PRO A 360 7.10 17.30 2.39
N PHE A 361 7.32 15.99 2.31
CA PHE A 361 7.04 15.09 3.44
C PHE A 361 8.13 15.21 4.50
N LYS A 362 7.69 15.42 5.74
CA LYS A 362 8.59 15.59 6.88
C LYS A 362 9.29 14.27 7.23
N ASP A 363 8.52 13.20 7.31
CA ASP A 363 8.99 11.88 7.65
C ASP A 363 8.65 10.88 6.53
N ILE A 364 9.49 9.88 6.33
CA ILE A 364 9.28 8.78 5.39
C ILE A 364 9.41 7.48 6.18
N TYR A 365 8.39 6.64 6.12
CA TYR A 365 8.42 5.30 6.68
C TYR A 365 8.48 4.27 5.57
N LEU A 366 9.45 3.36 5.62
CA LEU A 366 9.41 2.15 4.81
C LEU A 366 8.39 1.22 5.45
N THR A 367 7.19 1.22 4.90
CA THR A 367 6.01 0.56 5.48
C THR A 367 5.84 -0.88 5.04
N GLU A 368 6.44 -1.25 3.91
CA GLU A 368 6.56 -2.63 3.46
C GLU A 368 7.84 -2.81 2.65
N ASN A 369 8.56 -3.88 2.95
CA ASN A 369 9.66 -4.43 2.18
C ASN A 369 9.78 -5.92 2.53
N GLY A 370 10.25 -6.73 1.59
CA GLY A 370 10.42 -8.16 1.83
C GLY A 370 10.62 -8.95 0.54
N ALA A 371 10.87 -10.23 0.70
CA ALA A 371 11.12 -11.15 -0.40
C ALA A 371 10.22 -12.39 -0.26
N SER A 372 9.72 -12.87 -1.39
CA SER A 372 8.91 -14.08 -1.47
C SER A 372 9.82 -15.25 -1.83
N TYR A 373 9.93 -16.23 -0.93
CA TYR A 373 10.61 -17.49 -1.14
C TYR A 373 9.76 -18.64 -0.66
N HIS A 374 10.02 -19.83 -1.20
CA HIS A 374 9.28 -21.05 -0.86
C HIS A 374 9.63 -21.54 0.54
N ASP A 375 8.65 -21.49 1.44
CA ASP A 375 8.81 -21.94 2.82
C ASP A 375 8.64 -23.47 2.89
N ILE A 376 9.69 -24.16 3.29
CA ILE A 376 9.69 -25.60 3.48
C ILE A 376 9.76 -25.91 4.97
N LEU A 377 8.65 -26.40 5.53
CA LEU A 377 8.63 -26.91 6.89
C LEU A 377 9.39 -28.25 6.95
N LEU A 378 10.52 -28.25 7.64
CA LEU A 378 11.35 -29.44 7.82
C LEU A 378 10.83 -30.35 8.94
N PRO A 379 11.32 -31.62 9.04
CA PRO A 379 10.89 -32.54 10.10
C PRO A 379 11.22 -32.08 11.52
N ASP A 380 12.13 -31.13 11.70
CA ASP A 380 12.44 -30.48 12.97
C ASP A 380 11.45 -29.38 13.38
N GLY A 381 10.44 -29.11 12.53
CA GLY A 381 9.44 -28.06 12.75
C GLY A 381 9.94 -26.66 12.42
N GLN A 382 11.07 -26.50 11.75
CA GLN A 382 11.68 -25.23 11.38
C GLN A 382 11.57 -24.96 9.88
N VAL A 383 11.54 -23.68 9.53
CA VAL A 383 11.79 -23.18 8.18
C VAL A 383 13.18 -22.51 8.19
N HIS A 384 14.15 -23.11 7.51
CA HIS A 384 15.50 -22.56 7.41
C HIS A 384 15.57 -21.57 6.25
N ASP A 385 15.29 -20.33 6.53
CA ASP A 385 15.09 -19.26 5.56
C ASP A 385 16.38 -18.46 5.28
N ALA A 386 17.39 -19.14 4.78
CA ALA A 386 18.69 -18.52 4.52
C ALA A 386 18.60 -17.32 3.57
N GLN A 387 17.76 -17.43 2.52
CA GLN A 387 17.64 -16.39 1.49
C GLN A 387 17.06 -15.06 2.00
N ARG A 388 16.10 -15.10 3.00
CA ARG A 388 15.60 -13.88 3.61
C ARG A 388 16.46 -13.37 4.77
N ILE A 389 17.34 -14.24 5.31
CA ILE A 389 18.26 -13.87 6.39
C ILE A 389 19.49 -13.12 5.85
N ASP A 390 20.01 -13.54 4.69
CA ASP A 390 21.14 -12.90 4.00
C ASP A 390 20.74 -11.56 3.37
#